data_7e9c430d441bef8388ca2fe7a0d01be5
#
_entry.id   7e9c430d441bef8388ca2fe7a0d01be5
#
_cell.length_a   1.000
_cell.length_b   1.000
_cell.length_c   1.000
_cell.angle_alpha   90.00
_cell.angle_beta   90.00
_cell.angle_gamma   90.00
#
_symmetry.space_group_name_H-M   'P 1'
#
loop_
_entity.id
_entity.type
_entity.pdbx_description
1 polymer ?
#
loop_
_entity_poly.entity_id
_entity_poly.type
_entity_poly.pdbx_seq_one_letter_code
_entity_poly.pdbx_strand_id
1 'polypeptide(L)'
;MPPLSITVVFPMFNEEAYVERAVNAARDVLGRTAHDFEIVVVDDASTDGTGPLADRLARADPRVRVVHNPVNLKLGGALRAGYAAATKDLVFYTDADLPIDLAELPRAVRLLEYQQADIVAAYRHDRTSEGWLRTVYTFAYNHLIRILFGLKVRDVNFAFKLFRRSVLHRFPLRSSGSFIDAEFLLRARKHGCPIIQIGLDYFPRTRGLSTLASFGVIAEMLREMAENWKDLR
;
A
#
# COMPACT_ATOMS: atom_id res chain seq x y z
N MET A 1 3.50 8.82 25.32
CA MET A 1 2.61 8.45 24.20
C MET A 1 2.00 7.10 24.50
N PRO A 2 0.72 6.84 24.18
CA PRO A 2 0.20 5.49 24.30
C PRO A 2 1.05 4.54 23.46
N PRO A 3 1.17 3.28 23.87
CA PRO A 3 1.93 2.29 23.10
C PRO A 3 1.29 2.14 21.72
N LEU A 4 2.09 2.33 20.66
CA LEU A 4 1.63 2.25 19.28
C LEU A 4 1.40 0.80 18.88
N SER A 5 0.28 0.55 18.21
CA SER A 5 -0.02 -0.73 17.58
C SER A 5 -0.13 -0.59 16.06
N ILE A 6 0.42 -1.55 15.30
CA ILE A 6 0.56 -1.46 13.83
C ILE A 6 0.06 -2.74 13.16
N THR A 7 -0.83 -2.60 12.18
CA THR A 7 -1.12 -3.63 11.18
C THR A 7 -0.28 -3.38 9.94
N VAL A 8 0.48 -4.36 9.48
CA VAL A 8 1.06 -4.35 8.13
C VAL A 8 0.17 -5.15 7.20
N VAL A 9 -0.14 -4.60 6.04
CA VAL A 9 -0.96 -5.23 5.00
C VAL A 9 -0.11 -5.49 3.76
N PHE A 10 -0.03 -6.74 3.34
CA PHE A 10 0.61 -7.20 2.11
C PHE A 10 -0.45 -7.77 1.17
N PRO A 11 -0.85 -7.06 0.10
CA PRO A 11 -1.61 -7.68 -0.99
C PRO A 11 -0.69 -8.58 -1.81
N MET A 12 -1.10 -9.82 -2.06
CA MET A 12 -0.28 -10.80 -2.78
C MET A 12 -1.12 -11.53 -3.84
N PHE A 13 -0.58 -11.63 -5.04
CA PHE A 13 -1.10 -12.46 -6.11
C PHE A 13 0.07 -13.08 -6.87
N ASN A 14 0.28 -14.40 -6.71
CA ASN A 14 1.41 -15.14 -7.28
C ASN A 14 2.77 -14.54 -6.87
N GLU A 15 2.96 -14.37 -5.57
CA GLU A 15 4.16 -13.80 -4.95
C GLU A 15 4.90 -14.84 -4.08
N GLU A 16 4.83 -16.14 -4.41
CA GLU A 16 5.46 -17.24 -3.67
C GLU A 16 6.91 -16.95 -3.28
N ALA A 17 7.67 -16.35 -4.20
CA ALA A 17 9.09 -16.04 -3.98
C ALA A 17 9.35 -14.96 -2.91
N TYR A 18 8.32 -14.21 -2.50
CA TYR A 18 8.45 -13.06 -1.61
C TYR A 18 7.74 -13.22 -0.25
N VAL A 19 6.78 -14.11 -0.12
CA VAL A 19 5.95 -14.28 1.09
C VAL A 19 6.79 -14.36 2.36
N GLU A 20 7.72 -15.31 2.44
CA GLU A 20 8.53 -15.52 3.64
C GLU A 20 9.43 -14.32 3.94
N ARG A 21 10.04 -13.74 2.90
CA ARG A 21 10.89 -12.56 3.05
C ARG A 21 10.12 -11.36 3.56
N ALA A 22 8.93 -11.10 2.99
CA ALA A 22 8.10 -9.96 3.38
C ALA A 22 7.62 -10.06 4.83
N VAL A 23 7.10 -11.23 5.22
CA VAL A 23 6.59 -11.47 6.57
C VAL A 23 7.73 -11.41 7.60
N ASN A 24 8.89 -12.02 7.33
CA ASN A 24 10.02 -12.00 8.24
C ASN A 24 10.59 -10.59 8.41
N ALA A 25 10.78 -9.84 7.32
CA ALA A 25 11.27 -8.46 7.37
C ALA A 25 10.30 -7.55 8.16
N ALA A 26 8.98 -7.70 7.95
CA ALA A 26 7.99 -6.97 8.72
C ALA A 26 8.04 -7.32 10.20
N ARG A 27 8.13 -8.61 10.54
CA ARG A 27 8.26 -9.08 11.93
C ARG A 27 9.46 -8.49 12.65
N ASP A 28 10.62 -8.47 11.98
CA ASP A 28 11.86 -7.96 12.54
C ASP A 28 11.80 -6.44 12.82
N VAL A 29 11.20 -5.69 11.92
CA VAL A 29 11.06 -4.24 12.09
C VAL A 29 9.98 -3.92 13.12
N LEU A 30 8.81 -4.57 13.03
CA LEU A 30 7.69 -4.31 13.94
C LEU A 30 8.01 -4.68 15.39
N GLY A 31 8.73 -5.77 15.62
CA GLY A 31 9.16 -6.17 16.96
C GLY A 31 10.03 -5.13 17.69
N ARG A 32 10.61 -4.19 16.93
CA ARG A 32 11.41 -3.06 17.47
C ARG A 32 10.68 -1.72 17.42
N THR A 33 9.58 -1.63 16.67
CA THR A 33 8.89 -0.36 16.39
C THR A 33 7.59 -0.19 17.15
N ALA A 34 6.84 -1.27 17.31
CA ALA A 34 5.51 -1.24 17.90
C ALA A 34 5.44 -2.07 19.19
N HIS A 35 4.60 -1.63 20.12
CA HIS A 35 4.29 -2.41 21.34
C HIS A 35 3.48 -3.66 21.01
N ASP A 36 2.56 -3.52 20.05
CA ASP A 36 1.72 -4.60 19.56
C ASP A 36 1.58 -4.49 18.04
N PHE A 37 1.59 -5.62 17.34
CA PHE A 37 1.48 -5.62 15.90
C PHE A 37 0.81 -6.87 15.34
N GLU A 38 0.30 -6.75 14.14
CA GLU A 38 -0.13 -7.87 13.31
C GLU A 38 0.33 -7.68 11.86
N ILE A 39 0.45 -8.79 11.14
CA ILE A 39 0.79 -8.84 9.72
C ILE A 39 -0.38 -9.51 9.01
N VAL A 40 -1.04 -8.79 8.13
CA VAL A 40 -2.16 -9.29 7.32
C VAL A 40 -1.64 -9.55 5.90
N VAL A 41 -1.55 -10.81 5.54
CA VAL A 41 -1.29 -11.24 4.16
C VAL A 41 -2.63 -11.44 3.47
N VAL A 42 -2.86 -10.73 2.37
CA VAL A 42 -4.06 -10.92 1.54
C VAL A 42 -3.66 -11.73 0.32
N ASP A 43 -4.03 -12.99 0.29
CA ASP A 43 -3.88 -13.85 -0.88
C ASP A 43 -5.06 -13.65 -1.83
N ASP A 44 -4.81 -12.94 -2.92
CA ASP A 44 -5.83 -12.55 -3.89
C ASP A 44 -6.10 -13.65 -4.94
N ALA A 45 -6.44 -14.84 -4.46
CA ALA A 45 -6.67 -16.04 -5.25
C ALA A 45 -5.44 -16.48 -6.07
N SER A 46 -4.28 -16.54 -5.43
CA SER A 46 -3.03 -17.03 -6.05
C SER A 46 -3.16 -18.48 -6.52
N THR A 47 -2.47 -18.79 -7.61
CA THR A 47 -2.42 -20.12 -8.22
C THR A 47 -1.09 -20.84 -8.00
N ASP A 48 -0.12 -20.16 -7.37
CA ASP A 48 1.18 -20.70 -6.97
C ASP A 48 1.22 -21.07 -5.47
N GLY A 49 2.41 -21.18 -4.89
CA GLY A 49 2.60 -21.49 -3.47
C GLY A 49 2.33 -20.35 -2.49
N THR A 50 1.87 -19.17 -2.93
CA THR A 50 1.65 -17.99 -2.07
C THR A 50 0.73 -18.28 -0.90
N GLY A 51 -0.48 -18.78 -1.14
CA GLY A 51 -1.46 -19.08 -0.09
C GLY A 51 -0.96 -20.11 0.92
N PRO A 52 -0.53 -21.32 0.47
CA PRO A 52 0.05 -22.33 1.35
C PRO A 52 1.23 -21.87 2.19
N LEU A 53 2.10 -20.99 1.64
CA LEU A 53 3.21 -20.41 2.38
C LEU A 53 2.73 -19.43 3.45
N ALA A 54 1.80 -18.54 3.11
CA ALA A 54 1.21 -17.60 4.06
C ALA A 54 0.53 -18.33 5.23
N ASP A 55 -0.22 -19.41 4.95
CA ASP A 55 -0.86 -20.26 5.96
C ASP A 55 0.14 -20.93 6.90
N ARG A 56 1.28 -21.38 6.39
CA ARG A 56 2.34 -21.95 7.24
C ARG A 56 2.87 -20.92 8.22
N LEU A 57 3.10 -19.68 7.75
CA LEU A 57 3.58 -18.59 8.59
C LEU A 57 2.55 -18.19 9.64
N ALA A 58 1.26 -18.16 9.29
CA ALA A 58 0.18 -17.88 10.23
C ALA A 58 0.03 -18.97 11.31
N ARG A 59 0.22 -20.23 10.96
CA ARG A 59 0.25 -21.32 11.96
C ARG A 59 1.45 -21.23 12.91
N ALA A 60 2.57 -20.70 12.44
CA ALA A 60 3.80 -20.57 13.23
C ALA A 60 3.82 -19.31 14.13
N ASP A 61 3.07 -18.27 13.77
CA ASP A 61 3.05 -16.99 14.49
C ASP A 61 1.62 -16.43 14.51
N PRO A 62 0.96 -16.35 15.67
CA PRO A 62 -0.41 -15.86 15.80
C PRO A 62 -0.58 -14.39 15.41
N ARG A 63 0.50 -13.63 15.27
CA ARG A 63 0.48 -12.25 14.79
C ARG A 63 0.37 -12.15 13.27
N VAL A 64 0.57 -13.27 12.55
CA VAL A 64 0.38 -13.37 11.10
C VAL A 64 -1.02 -13.88 10.82
N ARG A 65 -1.78 -13.16 10.02
CA ARG A 65 -3.13 -13.53 9.61
C ARG A 65 -3.21 -13.55 8.09
N VAL A 66 -3.95 -14.50 7.56
CA VAL A 66 -4.16 -14.62 6.11
C VAL A 66 -5.63 -14.34 5.79
N VAL A 67 -5.85 -13.56 4.76
CA VAL A 67 -7.17 -13.32 4.15
C VAL A 67 -7.11 -13.89 2.75
N HIS A 68 -7.88 -14.94 2.49
CA HIS A 68 -7.98 -15.52 1.15
C HIS A 68 -9.18 -14.94 0.42
N ASN A 69 -8.94 -14.26 -0.69
CA ASN A 69 -10.02 -13.87 -1.59
C ASN A 69 -10.44 -15.07 -2.44
N PRO A 70 -11.74 -15.30 -2.64
CA PRO A 70 -12.22 -16.46 -3.41
C PRO A 70 -11.95 -16.33 -4.93
N VAL A 71 -11.73 -15.11 -5.39
CA VAL A 71 -11.36 -14.76 -6.77
C VAL A 71 -10.38 -13.60 -6.75
N ASN A 72 -9.61 -13.40 -7.83
CA ASN A 72 -8.71 -12.26 -7.93
C ASN A 72 -9.53 -10.95 -8.01
N LEU A 73 -9.44 -10.16 -6.95
CA LEU A 73 -10.12 -8.87 -6.80
C LEU A 73 -9.24 -7.68 -7.21
N LYS A 74 -8.05 -7.96 -7.74
CA LYS A 74 -7.01 -6.99 -8.09
C LYS A 74 -6.51 -6.20 -6.88
N LEU A 75 -5.56 -5.28 -7.11
CA LEU A 75 -4.90 -4.53 -6.04
C LEU A 75 -5.91 -3.83 -5.10
N GLY A 76 -6.88 -3.13 -5.66
CA GLY A 76 -7.87 -2.38 -4.87
C GLY A 76 -8.76 -3.29 -4.03
N GLY A 77 -9.20 -4.42 -4.59
CA GLY A 77 -9.97 -5.42 -3.84
C GLY A 77 -9.16 -6.06 -2.74
N ALA A 78 -7.93 -6.46 -3.01
CA ALA A 78 -7.02 -7.02 -2.03
C ALA A 78 -6.71 -6.03 -0.89
N LEU A 79 -6.42 -4.77 -1.22
CA LEU A 79 -6.21 -3.73 -0.20
C LEU A 79 -7.45 -3.49 0.67
N ARG A 80 -8.63 -3.43 0.07
CA ARG A 80 -9.88 -3.28 0.85
C ARG A 80 -10.10 -4.45 1.81
N ALA A 81 -9.82 -5.68 1.37
CA ALA A 81 -9.91 -6.86 2.24
C ALA A 81 -8.89 -6.78 3.39
N GLY A 82 -7.65 -6.40 3.10
CA GLY A 82 -6.61 -6.21 4.11
C GLY A 82 -6.92 -5.09 5.10
N TYR A 83 -7.42 -3.95 4.62
CA TYR A 83 -7.82 -2.84 5.48
C TYR A 83 -9.02 -3.18 6.37
N ALA A 84 -9.97 -3.95 5.85
CA ALA A 84 -11.10 -4.45 6.64
C ALA A 84 -10.66 -5.43 7.74
N ALA A 85 -9.60 -6.20 7.49
CA ALA A 85 -9.02 -7.14 8.44
C ALA A 85 -8.12 -6.46 9.50
N ALA A 86 -7.65 -5.23 9.25
CA ALA A 86 -6.75 -4.51 10.14
C ALA A 86 -7.42 -4.15 11.48
N THR A 87 -6.75 -4.47 12.60
CA THR A 87 -7.29 -4.23 13.95
C THR A 87 -6.51 -3.19 14.75
N LYS A 88 -5.26 -2.88 14.37
CA LYS A 88 -4.37 -2.00 15.14
C LYS A 88 -4.63 -0.51 14.84
N ASP A 89 -4.02 0.39 15.62
CA ASP A 89 -4.23 1.84 15.54
C ASP A 89 -3.70 2.44 14.25
N LEU A 90 -2.54 1.95 13.80
CA LEU A 90 -1.92 2.32 12.54
C LEU A 90 -2.02 1.17 11.54
N VAL A 91 -2.18 1.51 10.27
CA VAL A 91 -2.12 0.58 9.15
C VAL A 91 -0.97 0.99 8.24
N PHE A 92 -0.11 0.06 7.93
CA PHE A 92 0.96 0.22 6.97
C PHE A 92 0.73 -0.72 5.79
N TYR A 93 0.71 -0.17 4.58
CA TYR A 93 0.62 -0.92 3.33
C TYR A 93 1.92 -0.84 2.55
N THR A 94 2.39 -1.97 2.08
CA THR A 94 3.47 -2.09 1.10
C THR A 94 3.33 -3.36 0.27
N ASP A 95 3.99 -3.41 -0.91
CA ASP A 95 4.02 -4.58 -1.77
C ASP A 95 4.94 -5.67 -1.18
N ALA A 96 4.65 -6.93 -1.52
CA ALA A 96 5.38 -8.10 -1.01
C ALA A 96 6.84 -8.17 -1.46
N ASP A 97 7.17 -7.58 -2.62
CA ASP A 97 8.54 -7.52 -3.15
C ASP A 97 9.46 -6.56 -2.40
N LEU A 98 8.90 -5.82 -1.43
CA LEU A 98 9.61 -4.86 -0.58
C LEU A 98 10.37 -3.82 -1.42
N PRO A 99 9.66 -2.92 -2.10
CA PRO A 99 10.29 -1.90 -2.95
C PRO A 99 11.04 -0.82 -2.15
N ILE A 100 11.02 -0.93 -0.82
CA ILE A 100 11.67 -0.04 0.14
C ILE A 100 12.30 -0.84 1.27
N ASP A 101 13.23 -0.22 2.00
CA ASP A 101 13.70 -0.76 3.26
C ASP A 101 12.65 -0.52 4.36
N LEU A 102 12.12 -1.59 4.95
CA LEU A 102 11.16 -1.49 6.05
C LEU A 102 11.75 -0.81 7.30
N ALA A 103 13.07 -0.69 7.42
CA ALA A 103 13.73 0.09 8.47
C ALA A 103 13.35 1.59 8.45
N GLU A 104 12.73 2.08 7.37
CA GLU A 104 12.16 3.43 7.31
C GLU A 104 10.81 3.57 8.05
N LEU A 105 10.13 2.47 8.37
CA LEU A 105 8.84 2.50 9.06
C LEU A 105 8.89 3.22 10.42
N PRO A 106 9.89 2.98 11.31
CA PRO A 106 10.01 3.73 12.57
C PRO A 106 10.12 5.25 12.37
N ARG A 107 10.81 5.68 11.30
CA ARG A 107 10.91 7.10 10.94
C ARG A 107 9.56 7.65 10.50
N ALA A 108 8.84 6.92 9.65
CA ALA A 108 7.50 7.32 9.20
C ALA A 108 6.53 7.45 10.37
N VAL A 109 6.55 6.51 11.32
CA VAL A 109 5.74 6.55 12.55
C VAL A 109 6.05 7.81 13.37
N ARG A 110 7.33 8.09 13.63
CA ARG A 110 7.72 9.30 14.38
C ARG A 110 7.26 10.59 13.70
N LEU A 111 7.36 10.66 12.37
CA LEU A 111 6.92 11.83 11.60
C LEU A 111 5.40 11.99 11.63
N LEU A 112 4.64 10.89 11.49
CA LEU A 112 3.18 10.89 11.60
C LEU A 112 2.75 11.46 12.95
N GLU A 113 3.35 11.01 14.04
CA GLU A 113 3.04 11.49 15.39
C GLU A 113 3.49 12.94 15.61
N TYR A 114 4.73 13.28 15.25
CA TYR A 114 5.28 14.62 15.46
C TYR A 114 4.50 15.70 14.71
N GLN A 115 4.09 15.43 13.48
CA GLN A 115 3.32 16.36 12.67
C GLN A 115 1.80 16.24 12.86
N GLN A 116 1.36 15.36 13.75
CA GLN A 116 -0.07 15.07 13.98
C GLN A 116 -0.81 14.76 12.68
N ALA A 117 -0.14 14.06 11.77
CA ALA A 117 -0.69 13.68 10.49
C ALA A 117 -1.58 12.44 10.61
N ASP A 118 -2.52 12.31 9.68
CA ASP A 118 -3.34 11.11 9.54
C ASP A 118 -2.69 10.10 8.59
N ILE A 119 -1.88 10.56 7.63
CA ILE A 119 -1.28 9.74 6.57
C ILE A 119 0.15 10.20 6.29
N VAL A 120 1.06 9.21 6.17
CA VAL A 120 2.39 9.34 5.57
C VAL A 120 2.38 8.61 4.23
N ALA A 121 2.56 9.32 3.14
CA ALA A 121 2.73 8.78 1.80
C ALA A 121 4.19 8.94 1.37
N ALA A 122 4.87 7.86 1.02
CA ALA A 122 6.24 7.99 0.52
C ALA A 122 6.26 8.29 -0.98
N TYR A 123 7.42 8.79 -1.43
CA TYR A 123 7.76 8.96 -2.84
C TYR A 123 9.19 8.51 -3.09
N ARG A 124 9.49 8.06 -4.30
CA ARG A 124 10.83 7.64 -4.69
C ARG A 124 11.76 8.82 -4.86
N HIS A 125 12.94 8.77 -4.20
CA HIS A 125 14.00 9.75 -4.42
C HIS A 125 14.60 9.63 -5.81
N ASP A 126 14.89 8.41 -6.23
CA ASP A 126 15.49 8.09 -7.51
C ASP A 126 14.58 7.15 -8.32
N ARG A 127 14.48 7.39 -9.63
CA ARG A 127 13.71 6.60 -10.60
C ARG A 127 14.56 6.10 -11.77
N THR A 128 15.87 6.29 -11.71
CA THR A 128 16.77 5.92 -12.81
C THR A 128 16.76 4.44 -13.15
N SER A 129 16.43 3.60 -12.15
CA SER A 129 16.32 2.14 -12.29
C SER A 129 15.02 1.66 -12.96
N GLU A 130 14.02 2.51 -13.18
CA GLU A 130 12.68 2.09 -13.64
C GLU A 130 12.50 2.05 -15.16
N GLY A 131 13.45 2.54 -15.93
CA GLY A 131 13.32 2.74 -17.38
C GLY A 131 12.48 3.99 -17.71
N TRP A 132 12.87 4.65 -18.82
CA TRP A 132 12.36 5.98 -19.18
C TRP A 132 10.83 6.02 -19.43
N LEU A 133 10.27 5.00 -20.10
CA LEU A 133 8.85 4.93 -20.41
C LEU A 133 7.99 4.90 -19.15
N ARG A 134 8.35 4.08 -18.15
CA ARG A 134 7.64 4.00 -16.88
C ARG A 134 7.71 5.32 -16.12
N THR A 135 8.86 5.97 -16.15
CA THR A 135 9.04 7.30 -15.52
C THR A 135 8.12 8.34 -16.16
N VAL A 136 8.05 8.36 -17.51
CA VAL A 136 7.14 9.28 -18.24
C VAL A 136 5.68 9.01 -17.89
N TYR A 137 5.23 7.75 -17.91
CA TYR A 137 3.85 7.42 -17.57
C TYR A 137 3.50 7.79 -16.12
N THR A 138 4.39 7.50 -15.18
CA THR A 138 4.17 7.86 -13.78
C THR A 138 4.11 9.38 -13.59
N PHE A 139 4.99 10.12 -14.26
CA PHE A 139 4.98 11.58 -14.23
C PHE A 139 3.69 12.14 -14.82
N ALA A 140 3.28 11.67 -16.00
CA ALA A 140 2.04 12.10 -16.65
C ALA A 140 0.82 11.80 -15.77
N TYR A 141 0.76 10.61 -15.17
CA TYR A 141 -0.32 10.23 -14.27
C TYR A 141 -0.38 11.11 -13.02
N ASN A 142 0.72 11.31 -12.31
CA ASN A 142 0.77 12.17 -11.13
C ASN A 142 0.39 13.62 -11.49
N HIS A 143 0.82 14.09 -12.66
CA HIS A 143 0.47 15.43 -13.16
C HIS A 143 -1.02 15.56 -13.46
N LEU A 144 -1.61 14.54 -14.09
CA LEU A 144 -3.05 14.46 -14.36
C LEU A 144 -3.86 14.52 -13.06
N ILE A 145 -3.52 13.68 -12.07
CA ILE A 145 -4.18 13.68 -10.75
C ILE A 145 -4.05 15.05 -10.07
N ARG A 146 -2.89 15.68 -10.18
CA ARG A 146 -2.67 17.03 -9.62
C ARG A 146 -3.52 18.09 -10.28
N ILE A 147 -3.62 18.09 -11.62
CA ILE A 147 -4.43 19.08 -12.38
C ILE A 147 -5.91 18.87 -12.11
N LEU A 148 -6.38 17.62 -12.25
CA LEU A 148 -7.80 17.33 -12.19
C LEU A 148 -8.39 17.46 -10.79
N PHE A 149 -7.63 17.03 -9.79
CA PHE A 149 -8.11 16.96 -8.41
C PHE A 149 -7.34 17.87 -7.44
N GLY A 150 -6.25 18.51 -7.86
CA GLY A 150 -5.44 19.37 -6.98
C GLY A 150 -4.66 18.60 -5.91
N LEU A 151 -4.46 17.29 -6.03
CA LEU A 151 -3.70 16.49 -5.08
C LEU A 151 -2.19 16.79 -5.21
N LYS A 152 -1.59 17.28 -4.13
CA LYS A 152 -0.16 17.66 -4.12
C LYS A 152 0.71 16.54 -3.57
N VAL A 153 0.55 15.31 -4.07
CA VAL A 153 1.38 14.15 -3.74
C VAL A 153 2.33 13.87 -4.90
N ARG A 154 3.61 13.58 -4.60
CA ARG A 154 4.67 13.40 -5.61
C ARG A 154 4.59 12.05 -6.31
N ASP A 155 4.19 11.01 -5.59
CA ASP A 155 4.14 9.63 -6.09
C ASP A 155 2.91 8.92 -5.53
N VAL A 156 1.80 9.03 -6.26
CA VAL A 156 0.50 8.55 -5.81
C VAL A 156 0.47 7.03 -5.65
N ASN A 157 1.07 6.30 -6.61
CA ASN A 157 1.00 4.83 -6.67
C ASN A 157 2.22 4.15 -6.03
N PHE A 158 2.99 4.85 -5.21
CA PHE A 158 4.09 4.20 -4.53
C PHE A 158 3.58 3.39 -3.32
N ALA A 159 3.94 2.12 -3.28
CA ALA A 159 3.46 1.17 -2.27
C ALA A 159 4.17 1.37 -0.91
N PHE A 160 3.99 2.54 -0.33
CA PHE A 160 4.30 2.87 1.05
C PHE A 160 3.29 3.89 1.56
N LYS A 161 2.32 3.42 2.33
CA LYS A 161 1.34 4.29 2.98
C LYS A 161 1.15 3.83 4.42
N LEU A 162 1.53 4.71 5.36
CA LEU A 162 1.27 4.54 6.78
C LEU A 162 0.17 5.51 7.17
N PHE A 163 -0.88 5.02 7.83
CA PHE A 163 -1.99 5.88 8.19
C PHE A 163 -2.72 5.41 9.45
N ARG A 164 -3.44 6.31 10.09
CA ARG A 164 -4.32 5.98 11.23
C ARG A 164 -5.50 5.15 10.74
N ARG A 165 -5.78 4.02 11.38
CA ARG A 165 -6.91 3.17 11.01
C ARG A 165 -8.24 3.93 11.00
N SER A 166 -8.40 4.94 11.84
CA SER A 166 -9.58 5.80 11.88
C SER A 166 -9.89 6.50 10.54
N VAL A 167 -8.90 6.67 9.66
CA VAL A 167 -9.10 7.22 8.31
C VAL A 167 -10.04 6.35 7.48
N LEU A 168 -9.97 5.01 7.64
CA LEU A 168 -10.82 4.06 6.91
C LEU A 168 -12.30 4.20 7.23
N HIS A 169 -12.64 4.76 8.39
CA HIS A 169 -14.03 4.99 8.80
C HIS A 169 -14.61 6.30 8.26
N ARG A 170 -13.77 7.19 7.69
CA ARG A 170 -14.23 8.49 7.19
C ARG A 170 -14.84 8.42 5.80
N PHE A 171 -14.47 7.41 5.00
CA PHE A 171 -14.95 7.24 3.63
C PHE A 171 -14.80 5.80 3.14
N PRO A 172 -15.70 5.33 2.27
CA PRO A 172 -15.56 4.05 1.63
C PRO A 172 -14.56 4.12 0.46
N LEU A 173 -13.80 3.03 0.25
CA LEU A 173 -12.98 2.81 -0.95
C LEU A 173 -13.75 1.90 -1.92
N ARG A 174 -13.72 2.22 -3.22
CA ARG A 174 -14.54 1.54 -4.25
C ARG A 174 -13.72 0.92 -5.36
N SER A 175 -12.57 1.51 -5.71
CA SER A 175 -11.73 1.03 -6.81
C SER A 175 -11.27 -0.40 -6.61
N SER A 176 -11.26 -1.16 -7.68
CA SER A 176 -10.78 -2.54 -7.68
C SER A 176 -9.35 -2.66 -8.21
N GLY A 177 -8.95 -1.77 -9.11
CA GLY A 177 -7.63 -1.75 -9.73
C GLY A 177 -6.62 -0.87 -9.00
N SER A 178 -5.59 -0.48 -9.72
CA SER A 178 -4.47 0.34 -9.20
C SER A 178 -4.84 1.81 -8.94
N PHE A 179 -6.04 2.24 -9.34
CA PHE A 179 -6.54 3.57 -8.98
C PHE A 179 -6.83 3.71 -7.48
N ILE A 180 -6.92 2.62 -6.74
CA ILE A 180 -7.17 2.59 -5.29
C ILE A 180 -6.21 3.51 -4.52
N ASP A 181 -4.95 3.59 -4.92
CA ASP A 181 -3.94 4.45 -4.30
C ASP A 181 -4.29 5.94 -4.44
N ALA A 182 -4.73 6.33 -5.63
CA ALA A 182 -5.19 7.69 -5.88
C ALA A 182 -6.52 7.97 -5.17
N GLU A 183 -7.46 7.04 -5.25
CA GLU A 183 -8.76 7.16 -4.57
C GLU A 183 -8.58 7.39 -3.08
N PHE A 184 -7.72 6.57 -2.42
CA PHE A 184 -7.46 6.70 -1.00
C PHE A 184 -6.95 8.11 -0.62
N LEU A 185 -5.93 8.60 -1.32
CA LEU A 185 -5.35 9.92 -1.03
C LEU A 185 -6.30 11.07 -1.38
N LEU A 186 -7.09 10.94 -2.45
CA LEU A 186 -8.06 11.94 -2.86
C LEU A 186 -9.22 12.03 -1.86
N ARG A 187 -9.78 10.89 -1.44
CA ARG A 187 -10.82 10.87 -0.41
C ARG A 187 -10.31 11.37 0.92
N ALA A 188 -9.11 10.95 1.33
CA ALA A 188 -8.49 11.44 2.56
C ALA A 188 -8.36 12.96 2.55
N ARG A 189 -7.86 13.55 1.46
CA ARG A 189 -7.79 15.01 1.31
C ARG A 189 -9.16 15.67 1.38
N LYS A 190 -10.15 15.12 0.66
CA LYS A 190 -11.53 15.65 0.65
C LYS A 190 -12.15 15.66 2.06
N HIS A 191 -11.80 14.67 2.87
CA HIS A 191 -12.26 14.55 4.27
C HIS A 191 -11.33 15.23 5.29
N GLY A 192 -10.41 16.09 4.83
CA GLY A 192 -9.57 16.89 5.70
C GLY A 192 -8.51 16.11 6.48
N CYS A 193 -8.12 14.91 6.01
CA CYS A 193 -7.04 14.15 6.63
C CYS A 193 -5.69 14.77 6.27
N PRO A 194 -4.86 15.20 7.25
CA PRO A 194 -3.52 15.69 6.99
C PRO A 194 -2.63 14.61 6.38
N ILE A 195 -2.06 14.89 5.18
CA ILE A 195 -1.16 13.99 4.45
C ILE A 195 0.23 14.63 4.44
N ILE A 196 1.21 13.90 4.97
CA ILE A 196 2.63 14.27 4.85
C ILE A 196 3.35 13.33 3.90
N GLN A 197 4.50 13.76 3.41
CA GLN A 197 5.27 12.98 2.45
C GLN A 197 6.70 12.79 2.90
N ILE A 198 7.24 11.59 2.67
CA ILE A 198 8.66 11.29 2.90
C ILE A 198 9.27 10.73 1.62
N GLY A 199 10.52 11.12 1.35
CA GLY A 199 11.30 10.52 0.28
C GLY A 199 12.01 9.27 0.80
N LEU A 200 11.99 8.21 -0.01
CA LEU A 200 12.64 6.93 0.28
C LEU A 200 13.43 6.43 -0.92
N ASP A 201 14.47 5.67 -0.63
CA ASP A 201 15.18 4.92 -1.66
C ASP A 201 14.30 3.78 -2.17
N TYR A 202 14.34 3.59 -3.47
CA TYR A 202 13.56 2.57 -4.17
C TYR A 202 14.45 1.42 -4.60
N PHE A 203 14.05 0.21 -4.27
CA PHE A 203 14.70 -1.02 -4.69
C PHE A 203 13.82 -1.72 -5.73
N PRO A 204 14.28 -1.80 -6.99
CA PRO A 204 13.49 -2.43 -8.04
C PRO A 204 13.32 -3.93 -7.76
N ARG A 205 12.18 -4.47 -8.19
CA ARG A 205 11.85 -5.90 -8.10
C ARG A 205 12.96 -6.74 -8.74
N THR A 206 13.44 -7.75 -8.02
CA THR A 206 14.52 -8.65 -8.49
C THR A 206 13.99 -9.84 -9.28
N ARG A 207 12.69 -10.17 -9.17
CA ARG A 207 12.02 -11.29 -9.86
C ARG A 207 10.63 -10.87 -10.32
N GLY A 208 10.13 -11.48 -11.40
CA GLY A 208 8.80 -11.21 -11.96
C GLY A 208 8.74 -9.95 -12.83
N LEU A 209 7.61 -9.78 -13.53
CA LEU A 209 7.33 -8.63 -14.37
C LEU A 209 6.40 -7.65 -13.65
N SER A 210 6.69 -6.35 -13.76
CA SER A 210 5.77 -5.33 -13.27
C SER A 210 4.57 -5.21 -14.20
N THR A 211 3.37 -5.41 -13.67
CA THR A 211 2.11 -5.32 -14.44
C THR A 211 1.57 -3.89 -14.57
N LEU A 212 2.04 -2.96 -13.73
CA LEU A 212 1.53 -1.58 -13.64
C LEU A 212 1.71 -0.73 -14.91
N ALA A 213 2.63 -1.08 -15.80
CA ALA A 213 2.87 -0.35 -17.05
C ALA A 213 2.12 -0.94 -18.26
N SER A 214 1.22 -1.91 -18.07
CA SER A 214 0.43 -2.44 -19.18
C SER A 214 -0.66 -1.45 -19.59
N PHE A 215 -0.93 -1.39 -20.90
CA PHE A 215 -1.96 -0.51 -21.48
C PHE A 215 -3.35 -0.76 -20.84
N GLY A 216 -3.65 -2.02 -20.51
CA GLY A 216 -4.90 -2.41 -19.86
C GLY A 216 -5.06 -1.81 -18.47
N VAL A 217 -3.99 -1.82 -17.65
CA VAL A 217 -4.01 -1.23 -16.31
C VAL A 217 -4.20 0.29 -16.37
N ILE A 218 -3.53 0.97 -17.32
CA ILE A 218 -3.69 2.42 -17.49
C ILE A 218 -5.12 2.76 -17.90
N ALA A 219 -5.70 2.03 -18.86
CA ALA A 219 -7.07 2.24 -19.29
C ALA A 219 -8.08 1.99 -18.16
N GLU A 220 -7.86 0.97 -17.33
CA GLU A 220 -8.67 0.69 -16.15
C GLU A 220 -8.58 1.82 -15.12
N MET A 221 -7.38 2.32 -14.81
CA MET A 221 -7.19 3.45 -13.90
C MET A 221 -7.95 4.71 -14.38
N LEU A 222 -7.90 5.01 -15.67
CA LEU A 222 -8.61 6.14 -16.26
C LEU A 222 -10.14 5.95 -16.20
N ARG A 223 -10.62 4.72 -16.41
CA ARG A 223 -12.05 4.39 -16.28
C ARG A 223 -12.50 4.56 -14.84
N GLU A 224 -11.80 3.94 -13.87
CA GLU A 224 -12.14 4.06 -12.45
C GLU A 224 -12.08 5.52 -11.97
N MET A 225 -11.13 6.31 -12.48
CA MET A 225 -11.05 7.74 -12.23
C MET A 225 -12.29 8.48 -12.74
N ALA A 226 -12.78 8.16 -13.95
CA ALA A 226 -13.97 8.76 -14.52
C ALA A 226 -15.25 8.37 -13.75
N GLU A 227 -15.37 7.10 -13.36
CA GLU A 227 -16.49 6.58 -12.58
C GLU A 227 -16.60 7.26 -11.20
N ASN A 228 -15.46 7.53 -10.56
CA ASN A 228 -15.39 8.16 -9.24
C ASN A 228 -15.28 9.70 -9.29
N TRP A 229 -15.28 10.31 -10.49
CA TRP A 229 -15.01 11.73 -10.69
C TRP A 229 -15.85 12.66 -9.79
N LYS A 230 -17.16 12.46 -9.76
CA LYS A 230 -18.07 13.31 -8.98
C LYS A 230 -17.85 13.18 -7.48
N ASP A 231 -17.47 11.99 -7.03
CA ASP A 231 -17.26 11.70 -5.62
C ASP A 231 -15.88 12.21 -5.12
N LEU A 232 -14.92 12.39 -6.01
CA LEU A 232 -13.53 12.76 -5.67
C LEU A 232 -13.24 14.25 -5.84
N ARG A 233 -14.08 15.00 -6.53
CA ARG A 233 -13.98 16.46 -6.73
C ARG A 233 -14.75 17.29 -5.66
#